data_864710ae78586e68e66f025e61e0df96
#
_entry.id   864710ae78586e68e66f025e61e0df96
#
_cell.length_a   1.000
_cell.length_b   1.000
_cell.length_c   1.000
_cell.angle_alpha   90.00
_cell.angle_beta   90.00
_cell.angle_gamma   90.00
#
_symmetry.space_group_name_H-M   'P 1'
#
loop_
_entity.id
_entity.type
_entity.pdbx_description
1 polymer ?
#
loop_
_entity_poly.entity_id
_entity_poly.type
_entity_poly.pdbx_seq_one_letter_code
_entity_poly.pdbx_strand_id
1 'polypeptide(L)'
;MKRFIIFTGLAFTLLIHSHATAVRQSQSTSTPPPGDKTKNAAKVDPAVLKTYAGRYELGAGVIPITTLDVTLDNGELWVKPSLVKKRKLVPRSRRIFLDEIDGTRYTFNRDEEGRVVSLTFQYEGSAYTAGRVTLPPPSVKGSATFKLKGYADARVVALSGSFNNWNESQLLFAREGDGWVCRVDLTPNRYTYKFIVDGNWLLDPANPETEEDEYGNLNSVLIVKEKP
;
A
#
# COMPACT_ATOMS: atom_id res chain seq x y z
N MET A 1 1.72 -72.44 13.33
CA MET A 1 2.56 -72.43 12.10
C MET A 1 1.96 -71.43 11.10
N LYS A 2 2.49 -70.21 11.00
CA LYS A 2 2.12 -69.26 9.97
C LYS A 2 3.39 -68.81 9.26
N ARG A 3 3.44 -69.12 7.96
CA ARG A 3 4.57 -68.83 7.07
C ARG A 3 4.62 -67.33 6.72
N PHE A 4 5.75 -66.70 6.98
CA PHE A 4 6.11 -65.37 6.48
C PHE A 4 6.57 -65.51 5.04
N ILE A 5 5.94 -64.77 4.14
CA ILE A 5 6.40 -64.60 2.75
C ILE A 5 7.05 -63.22 2.70
N ILE A 6 8.33 -63.19 2.42
CA ILE A 6 9.10 -61.98 2.19
C ILE A 6 9.04 -61.66 0.69
N PHE A 7 8.43 -60.53 0.34
CA PHE A 7 8.52 -59.96 -1.02
C PHE A 7 9.65 -58.93 -1.06
N THR A 8 10.71 -59.32 -1.74
CA THR A 8 11.79 -58.38 -2.14
C THR A 8 11.38 -57.60 -3.38
N GLY A 9 10.94 -56.35 -3.15
CA GLY A 9 10.66 -55.40 -4.23
C GLY A 9 11.92 -54.62 -4.62
N LEU A 10 12.43 -54.85 -5.80
CA LEU A 10 13.56 -54.17 -6.42
C LEU A 10 13.09 -52.75 -6.83
N ALA A 11 13.48 -51.71 -6.11
CA ALA A 11 13.20 -50.34 -6.48
C ALA A 11 14.19 -49.86 -7.53
N PHE A 12 13.73 -49.66 -8.75
CA PHE A 12 14.47 -48.98 -9.81
C PHE A 12 14.45 -47.47 -9.57
N THR A 13 15.54 -46.93 -9.04
CA THR A 13 15.71 -45.48 -8.89
C THR A 13 16.15 -44.89 -10.23
N LEU A 14 15.23 -44.25 -10.92
CA LEU A 14 15.52 -43.47 -12.11
C LEU A 14 16.10 -42.11 -11.68
N LEU A 15 17.41 -41.94 -11.79
CA LEU A 15 18.11 -40.70 -11.54
C LEU A 15 17.92 -39.76 -12.72
N ILE A 16 16.94 -38.86 -12.61
CA ILE A 16 16.79 -37.75 -13.56
C ILE A 16 17.76 -36.65 -13.16
N HIS A 17 18.89 -36.56 -13.88
CA HIS A 17 19.80 -35.43 -13.77
C HIS A 17 19.19 -34.21 -14.50
N SER A 18 18.50 -33.34 -13.78
CA SER A 18 18.17 -32.03 -14.29
C SER A 18 19.40 -31.14 -14.18
N HIS A 19 20.06 -30.87 -15.31
CA HIS A 19 21.10 -29.85 -15.39
C HIS A 19 20.41 -28.47 -15.31
N ALA A 20 20.32 -27.93 -14.10
CA ALA A 20 20.01 -26.52 -13.91
C ALA A 20 21.24 -25.71 -14.32
N THR A 21 21.23 -25.15 -15.52
CA THR A 21 22.23 -24.19 -15.97
C THR A 21 22.02 -22.90 -15.18
N ALA A 22 22.77 -22.74 -14.09
CA ALA A 22 22.82 -21.49 -13.36
C ALA A 22 23.55 -20.46 -14.24
N VAL A 23 22.76 -19.56 -14.86
CA VAL A 23 23.32 -18.36 -15.47
C VAL A 23 23.84 -17.47 -14.35
N ARG A 24 25.13 -17.54 -14.14
CA ARG A 24 25.87 -16.66 -13.23
C ARG A 24 25.96 -15.29 -13.90
N GLN A 25 25.00 -14.38 -13.61
CA GLN A 25 25.16 -12.98 -13.93
C GLN A 25 26.31 -12.43 -13.08
N SER A 26 27.40 -12.07 -13.75
CA SER A 26 28.52 -11.36 -13.14
C SER A 26 28.04 -9.98 -12.68
N GLN A 27 27.92 -9.82 -11.35
CA GLN A 27 27.70 -8.51 -10.73
C GLN A 27 28.99 -7.71 -10.86
N SER A 28 28.98 -6.67 -11.71
CA SER A 28 29.99 -5.61 -11.64
C SER A 28 29.66 -4.75 -10.42
N THR A 29 30.39 -4.94 -9.34
CA THR A 29 30.41 -4.03 -8.20
C THR A 29 31.13 -2.75 -8.58
N SER A 30 30.44 -1.80 -9.20
CA SER A 30 30.92 -0.44 -9.28
C SER A 30 30.21 0.40 -8.23
N THR A 31 30.83 0.53 -7.06
CA THR A 31 30.48 1.59 -6.11
C THR A 31 30.77 2.93 -6.81
N PRO A 32 29.76 3.79 -7.07
CA PRO A 32 30.04 5.10 -7.64
C PRO A 32 30.78 5.96 -6.60
N PRO A 33 31.78 6.78 -7.00
CA PRO A 33 32.47 7.69 -6.10
C PRO A 33 31.50 8.70 -5.48
N PRO A 34 31.79 9.28 -4.29
CA PRO A 34 30.99 10.29 -3.65
C PRO A 34 31.11 11.60 -4.45
N GLY A 35 30.34 11.72 -5.54
CA GLY A 35 30.25 12.89 -6.37
C GLY A 35 29.04 13.73 -5.97
N ASP A 36 29.23 15.04 -5.98
CA ASP A 36 28.29 16.13 -5.75
C ASP A 36 26.83 15.76 -6.14
N LYS A 37 26.00 15.51 -5.13
CA LYS A 37 24.65 14.93 -5.26
C LYS A 37 23.63 15.89 -5.91
N THR A 38 24.00 17.15 -6.15
CA THR A 38 23.09 18.20 -6.62
C THR A 38 23.27 18.62 -8.08
N LYS A 39 24.39 18.31 -8.71
CA LYS A 39 24.76 18.90 -10.01
C LYS A 39 24.01 18.42 -11.25
N ASN A 40 23.13 17.38 -11.16
CA ASN A 40 22.38 16.88 -12.32
C ASN A 40 20.95 16.44 -11.97
N ALA A 41 20.19 17.27 -11.26
CA ALA A 41 18.77 17.03 -11.08
C ALA A 41 18.03 17.21 -12.41
N ALA A 42 17.38 16.16 -12.92
CA ALA A 42 16.55 16.25 -14.11
C ALA A 42 15.30 17.08 -13.81
N LYS A 43 14.96 18.01 -14.72
CA LYS A 43 13.68 18.71 -14.63
C LYS A 43 12.57 17.75 -15.07
N VAL A 44 11.65 17.41 -14.17
CA VAL A 44 10.49 16.57 -14.47
C VAL A 44 9.23 17.42 -14.41
N ASP A 45 8.36 17.26 -15.41
CA ASP A 45 7.08 17.96 -15.50
C ASP A 45 6.23 17.69 -14.24
N PRO A 46 5.67 18.73 -13.58
CA PRO A 46 4.80 18.57 -12.41
C PRO A 46 3.61 17.63 -12.65
N ALA A 47 3.04 17.61 -13.86
CA ALA A 47 1.97 16.69 -14.22
C ALA A 47 2.44 15.22 -14.17
N VAL A 48 3.68 14.96 -14.54
CA VAL A 48 4.30 13.62 -14.43
C VAL A 48 4.57 13.28 -12.98
N LEU A 49 5.08 14.19 -12.17
CA LEU A 49 5.32 13.98 -10.74
C LEU A 49 4.03 13.60 -10.01
N LYS A 50 2.92 14.25 -10.35
CA LYS A 50 1.59 13.92 -9.78
C LYS A 50 1.19 12.47 -10.03
N THR A 51 1.59 11.86 -11.15
CA THR A 51 1.27 10.45 -11.45
C THR A 51 1.96 9.46 -10.53
N TYR A 52 3.03 9.85 -9.85
CA TYR A 52 3.80 8.99 -8.94
C TYR A 52 3.26 8.97 -7.51
N ALA A 53 2.50 9.99 -7.12
CA ALA A 53 1.89 10.04 -5.79
C ALA A 53 0.91 8.87 -5.59
N GLY A 54 1.00 8.21 -4.44
CA GLY A 54 0.17 7.05 -4.09
C GLY A 54 0.86 6.14 -3.09
N ARG A 55 0.17 5.11 -2.66
CA ARG A 55 0.69 4.03 -1.81
C ARG A 55 1.20 2.89 -2.68
N TYR A 56 2.32 2.33 -2.27
CA TYR A 56 2.92 1.13 -2.87
C TYR A 56 3.17 0.12 -1.75
N GLU A 57 2.84 -1.15 -1.99
CA GLU A 57 2.91 -2.22 -0.99
C GLU A 57 3.78 -3.38 -1.47
N LEU A 58 4.56 -3.92 -0.54
CA LEU A 58 5.28 -5.18 -0.69
C LEU A 58 4.44 -6.31 -0.11
N GLY A 59 4.62 -7.51 -0.64
CA GLY A 59 4.06 -8.71 -0.02
C GLY A 59 4.54 -8.88 1.43
N ALA A 60 3.67 -9.41 2.29
CA ALA A 60 3.98 -9.64 3.69
C ALA A 60 5.21 -10.56 3.86
N GLY A 61 6.08 -10.27 4.83
CA GLY A 61 7.22 -11.10 5.20
C GLY A 61 8.43 -11.02 4.26
N VAL A 62 8.43 -10.13 3.25
CA VAL A 62 9.57 -9.98 2.33
C VAL A 62 10.72 -9.23 3.01
N ILE A 63 10.43 -8.07 3.58
CA ILE A 63 11.33 -7.24 4.40
C ILE A 63 10.51 -6.46 5.43
N PRO A 64 11.14 -5.81 6.44
CA PRO A 64 10.42 -5.00 7.43
C PRO A 64 9.63 -3.82 6.84
N ILE A 65 10.09 -3.28 5.69
CA ILE A 65 9.38 -2.21 4.97
C ILE A 65 8.24 -2.84 4.18
N THR A 66 7.00 -2.62 4.60
CA THR A 66 5.80 -3.18 3.94
C THR A 66 5.11 -2.19 3.02
N THR A 67 5.22 -0.89 3.28
CA THR A 67 4.57 0.17 2.50
C THR A 67 5.51 1.33 2.20
N LEU A 68 5.25 2.01 1.08
CA LEU A 68 5.89 3.27 0.70
C LEU A 68 4.80 4.26 0.28
N ASP A 69 4.59 5.31 1.06
CA ASP A 69 3.68 6.40 0.72
C ASP A 69 4.45 7.49 -0.03
N VAL A 70 4.12 7.70 -1.30
CA VAL A 70 4.70 8.75 -2.14
C VAL A 70 3.76 9.94 -2.19
N THR A 71 4.28 11.13 -1.86
CA THR A 71 3.52 12.39 -1.86
C THR A 71 4.18 13.43 -2.75
N LEU A 72 3.38 14.32 -3.32
CA LEU A 72 3.83 15.50 -4.04
C LEU A 72 3.55 16.74 -3.17
N ASP A 73 4.59 17.36 -2.64
CA ASP A 73 4.49 18.55 -1.79
C ASP A 73 5.31 19.67 -2.42
N ASN A 74 4.70 20.83 -2.68
CA ASN A 74 5.35 21.99 -3.30
C ASN A 74 6.14 21.69 -4.59
N GLY A 75 5.60 20.76 -5.42
CA GLY A 75 6.26 20.37 -6.67
C GLY A 75 7.41 19.36 -6.51
N GLU A 76 7.64 18.87 -5.31
CA GLU A 76 8.68 17.89 -4.99
C GLU A 76 8.08 16.56 -4.56
N LEU A 77 8.69 15.44 -4.97
CA LEU A 77 8.30 14.13 -4.51
C LEU A 77 8.97 13.79 -3.17
N TRP A 78 8.17 13.21 -2.32
CA TRP A 78 8.58 12.66 -1.03
C TRP A 78 8.14 11.21 -0.92
N VAL A 79 8.94 10.38 -0.28
CA VAL A 79 8.58 9.02 0.08
C VAL A 79 8.63 8.83 1.59
N LYS A 80 7.64 8.12 2.12
CA LYS A 80 7.61 7.67 3.52
C LYS A 80 7.50 6.13 3.52
N PRO A 81 8.63 5.40 3.58
CA PRO A 81 8.58 3.97 3.85
C PRO A 81 7.99 3.71 5.25
N SER A 82 7.30 2.58 5.45
CA SER A 82 6.92 2.15 6.80
C SER A 82 8.17 2.04 7.68
N LEU A 83 8.05 2.40 8.96
CA LEU A 83 9.13 2.41 9.94
C LEU A 83 10.27 3.43 9.69
N VAL A 84 10.19 4.22 8.61
CA VAL A 84 11.22 5.22 8.25
C VAL A 84 10.60 6.61 8.17
N LYS A 85 11.38 7.64 8.50
CA LYS A 85 10.95 9.04 8.35
C LYS A 85 10.76 9.40 6.87
N LYS A 86 9.88 10.38 6.61
CA LYS A 86 9.65 10.94 5.28
C LYS A 86 10.97 11.46 4.68
N ARG A 87 11.24 11.14 3.40
CA ARG A 87 12.46 11.44 2.64
C ARG A 87 12.14 12.16 1.35
N LYS A 88 12.94 13.15 0.99
CA LYS A 88 12.83 13.85 -0.29
C LYS A 88 13.44 13.03 -1.42
N LEU A 89 12.78 13.00 -2.57
CA LEU A 89 13.24 12.32 -3.77
C LEU A 89 13.75 13.31 -4.81
N VAL A 90 15.03 13.24 -5.12
CA VAL A 90 15.71 14.08 -6.13
C VAL A 90 15.67 13.40 -7.49
N PRO A 91 15.07 13.99 -8.54
CA PRO A 91 14.95 13.37 -9.85
C PRO A 91 16.31 13.23 -10.55
N ARG A 92 16.58 12.06 -11.12
CA ARG A 92 17.73 11.77 -12.00
C ARG A 92 17.30 11.54 -13.45
N SER A 93 16.06 11.10 -13.63
CA SER A 93 15.39 11.02 -14.92
C SER A 93 13.88 11.14 -14.71
N ARG A 94 13.12 11.04 -15.80
CA ARG A 94 11.64 11.02 -15.71
C ARG A 94 11.10 9.94 -14.76
N ARG A 95 11.80 8.79 -14.59
CA ARG A 95 11.34 7.65 -13.78
C ARG A 95 12.22 7.31 -12.58
N ILE A 96 13.43 7.84 -12.53
CA ILE A 96 14.43 7.50 -11.51
C ILE A 96 14.66 8.68 -10.59
N PHE A 97 14.56 8.42 -9.30
CA PHE A 97 14.77 9.40 -8.23
C PHE A 97 15.76 8.81 -7.21
N LEU A 98 16.48 9.69 -6.54
CA LEU A 98 17.35 9.30 -5.43
C LEU A 98 16.87 9.94 -4.14
N ASP A 99 16.94 9.19 -3.04
CA ASP A 99 16.83 9.74 -1.70
C ASP A 99 17.91 10.80 -1.48
N GLU A 100 17.55 11.99 -1.01
CA GLU A 100 18.46 13.09 -0.78
C GLU A 100 19.50 12.77 0.30
N ILE A 101 19.16 11.92 1.27
CA ILE A 101 19.98 11.62 2.44
C ILE A 101 20.98 10.49 2.17
N ASP A 102 20.52 9.32 1.75
CA ASP A 102 21.35 8.13 1.60
C ASP A 102 21.60 7.71 0.15
N GLY A 103 20.94 8.35 -0.81
CA GLY A 103 21.09 8.08 -2.23
C GLY A 103 20.36 6.81 -2.70
N THR A 104 19.49 6.22 -1.87
CA THR A 104 18.66 5.09 -2.28
C THR A 104 17.93 5.41 -3.58
N ARG A 105 18.04 4.49 -4.55
CA ARG A 105 17.40 4.64 -5.86
C ARG A 105 15.96 4.15 -5.79
N TYR A 106 15.06 5.00 -6.29
CA TYR A 106 13.64 4.70 -6.50
C TYR A 106 13.33 4.77 -7.99
N THR A 107 12.71 3.73 -8.55
CA THR A 107 12.34 3.66 -9.97
C THR A 107 10.84 3.39 -10.10
N PHE A 108 10.11 4.33 -10.70
CA PHE A 108 8.69 4.17 -10.98
C PHE A 108 8.50 3.39 -12.27
N ASN A 109 7.81 2.26 -12.20
CA ASN A 109 7.53 1.40 -13.33
C ASN A 109 6.13 1.69 -13.88
N ARG A 110 5.99 1.57 -15.21
CA ARG A 110 4.75 1.81 -15.94
C ARG A 110 4.36 0.57 -16.73
N ASP A 111 3.05 0.38 -16.89
CA ASP A 111 2.49 -0.59 -17.84
C ASP A 111 2.53 -0.08 -19.29
N GLU A 112 1.98 -0.87 -20.21
CA GLU A 112 1.92 -0.57 -21.65
C GLU A 112 1.07 0.66 -21.94
N GLU A 113 0.07 0.95 -21.11
CA GLU A 113 -0.78 2.16 -21.19
C GLU A 113 -0.13 3.39 -20.56
N GLY A 114 1.07 3.26 -20.03
CA GLY A 114 1.83 4.35 -19.40
C GLY A 114 1.41 4.70 -17.98
N ARG A 115 0.55 3.89 -17.33
CA ARG A 115 0.14 4.08 -15.93
C ARG A 115 1.24 3.58 -14.99
N VAL A 116 1.48 4.29 -13.90
CA VAL A 116 2.42 3.85 -12.86
C VAL A 116 1.82 2.69 -12.09
N VAL A 117 2.47 1.53 -12.12
CA VAL A 117 1.97 0.28 -11.52
C VAL A 117 2.82 -0.21 -10.36
N SER A 118 4.06 0.21 -10.26
CA SER A 118 4.93 -0.20 -9.15
C SER A 118 6.09 0.75 -8.92
N LEU A 119 6.75 0.60 -7.79
CA LEU A 119 7.93 1.33 -7.36
C LEU A 119 9.02 0.33 -6.95
N THR A 120 10.14 0.34 -7.66
CA THR A 120 11.32 -0.46 -7.29
C THR A 120 12.30 0.40 -6.49
N PHE A 121 12.81 -0.13 -5.38
CA PHE A 121 13.80 0.53 -4.53
C PHE A 121 14.85 -0.46 -4.03
N GLN A 122 15.97 0.06 -3.54
CA GLN A 122 17.04 -0.75 -2.96
C GLN A 122 16.95 -0.77 -1.43
N TYR A 123 17.14 -1.94 -0.84
CA TYR A 123 17.24 -2.13 0.59
C TYR A 123 18.27 -3.22 0.88
N GLU A 124 19.25 -2.92 1.72
CA GLU A 124 20.36 -3.85 2.08
C GLU A 124 21.03 -4.52 0.85
N GLY A 125 21.29 -3.72 -0.20
CA GLY A 125 21.95 -4.18 -1.42
C GLY A 125 21.08 -4.94 -2.41
N SER A 126 19.83 -5.25 -2.08
CA SER A 126 18.86 -5.94 -2.95
C SER A 126 17.78 -4.99 -3.48
N ALA A 127 17.25 -5.29 -4.66
CA ALA A 127 16.17 -4.54 -5.26
C ALA A 127 14.82 -5.19 -4.93
N TYR A 128 13.86 -4.37 -4.46
CA TYR A 128 12.50 -4.79 -4.13
C TYR A 128 11.50 -3.97 -4.93
N THR A 129 10.43 -4.60 -5.36
CA THR A 129 9.36 -3.94 -6.12
C THR A 129 8.06 -3.99 -5.35
N ALA A 130 7.57 -2.82 -4.95
CA ALA A 130 6.29 -2.61 -4.32
C ALA A 130 5.22 -2.32 -5.39
N GLY A 131 4.13 -3.06 -5.38
CA GLY A 131 2.98 -2.84 -6.27
C GLY A 131 2.22 -1.58 -5.86
N ARG A 132 1.74 -0.80 -6.83
CA ARG A 132 0.89 0.36 -6.55
C ARG A 132 -0.47 -0.12 -6.06
N VAL A 133 -0.91 0.41 -4.93
CA VAL A 133 -2.27 0.17 -4.42
C VAL A 133 -3.24 0.93 -5.29
N THR A 134 -4.13 0.20 -5.96
CA THR A 134 -5.25 0.78 -6.68
C THR A 134 -6.43 0.84 -5.72
N LEU A 135 -6.75 2.05 -5.26
CA LEU A 135 -7.92 2.25 -4.43
C LEU A 135 -9.19 2.08 -5.28
N PRO A 136 -10.25 1.48 -4.74
CA PRO A 136 -11.54 1.41 -5.41
C PRO A 136 -12.12 2.81 -5.60
N PRO A 137 -13.11 2.99 -6.49
CA PRO A 137 -13.82 4.26 -6.60
C PRO A 137 -14.55 4.56 -5.28
N PRO A 138 -14.80 5.85 -4.97
CA PRO A 138 -15.58 6.22 -3.80
C PRO A 138 -16.94 5.55 -3.75
N SER A 139 -17.35 5.11 -2.57
CA SER A 139 -18.66 4.50 -2.33
C SER A 139 -19.72 5.59 -2.18
N VAL A 140 -20.48 5.85 -3.25
CA VAL A 140 -21.46 6.96 -3.33
C VAL A 140 -22.91 6.50 -3.43
N LYS A 141 -23.16 5.19 -3.32
CA LYS A 141 -24.50 4.57 -3.34
C LYS A 141 -24.68 3.70 -2.11
N GLY A 142 -25.87 3.71 -1.55
CA GLY A 142 -26.22 2.89 -0.40
C GLY A 142 -27.26 3.54 0.51
N SER A 143 -27.85 2.72 1.37
CA SER A 143 -28.92 3.09 2.32
C SER A 143 -28.41 3.86 3.55
N ALA A 144 -27.18 3.55 4.01
CA ALA A 144 -26.51 4.25 5.10
C ALA A 144 -25.56 5.32 4.55
N THR A 145 -25.55 6.50 5.18
CA THR A 145 -24.72 7.63 4.78
C THR A 145 -23.82 8.05 5.93
N PHE A 146 -22.52 8.07 5.67
CA PHE A 146 -21.49 8.57 6.58
C PHE A 146 -20.95 9.89 6.05
N LYS A 147 -20.76 10.86 6.93
CA LYS A 147 -20.28 12.20 6.56
C LYS A 147 -19.15 12.63 7.50
N LEU A 148 -18.08 13.18 6.93
CA LEU A 148 -16.99 13.79 7.68
C LEU A 148 -16.81 15.23 7.20
N LYS A 149 -17.06 16.19 8.08
CA LYS A 149 -16.91 17.61 7.77
C LYS A 149 -15.45 18.05 7.93
N GLY A 150 -14.99 18.95 7.06
CA GLY A 150 -13.61 19.46 7.08
C GLY A 150 -12.62 18.52 6.40
N TYR A 151 -11.40 18.48 6.92
CA TYR A 151 -10.28 17.68 6.37
C TYR A 151 -10.00 18.01 4.89
N ALA A 152 -10.00 19.32 4.56
CA ALA A 152 -9.83 19.81 3.20
C ALA A 152 -8.52 19.32 2.55
N ASP A 153 -7.46 19.16 3.33
CA ASP A 153 -6.14 18.73 2.86
C ASP A 153 -5.95 17.21 2.82
N ALA A 154 -6.92 16.43 3.33
CA ALA A 154 -6.84 14.98 3.27
C ALA A 154 -6.84 14.50 1.83
N ARG A 155 -6.02 13.49 1.54
CA ARG A 155 -5.92 12.86 0.20
C ARG A 155 -6.89 11.72 0.05
N VAL A 156 -7.07 10.95 1.12
CA VAL A 156 -7.92 9.76 1.17
C VAL A 156 -8.64 9.72 2.50
N VAL A 157 -9.94 9.52 2.43
CA VAL A 157 -10.76 9.19 3.60
C VAL A 157 -11.43 7.86 3.32
N ALA A 158 -11.31 6.92 4.25
CA ALA A 158 -11.91 5.60 4.17
C ALA A 158 -12.85 5.34 5.35
N LEU A 159 -13.81 4.43 5.14
CA LEU A 159 -14.72 3.91 6.15
C LEU A 159 -14.35 2.46 6.45
N SER A 160 -14.14 2.15 7.72
CA SER A 160 -13.83 0.81 8.20
C SER A 160 -14.72 0.45 9.37
N GLY A 161 -15.20 -0.78 9.43
CA GLY A 161 -16.10 -1.21 10.50
C GLY A 161 -16.43 -2.70 10.44
N SER A 162 -17.28 -3.14 11.37
CA SER A 162 -17.73 -4.54 11.46
C SER A 162 -18.44 -5.05 10.21
N PHE A 163 -19.01 -4.15 9.38
CA PHE A 163 -19.69 -4.48 8.12
C PHE A 163 -18.73 -4.85 6.97
N ASN A 164 -17.45 -4.52 7.05
CA ASN A 164 -16.45 -4.84 6.03
C ASN A 164 -15.20 -5.51 6.61
N ASN A 165 -15.35 -6.19 7.76
CA ASN A 165 -14.26 -6.85 8.49
C ASN A 165 -13.06 -5.92 8.73
N TRP A 166 -13.32 -4.66 9.04
CA TRP A 166 -12.31 -3.63 9.30
C TRP A 166 -11.31 -3.41 8.16
N ASN A 167 -11.75 -3.59 6.91
CA ASN A 167 -10.94 -3.34 5.72
C ASN A 167 -10.75 -1.83 5.50
N GLU A 168 -9.51 -1.36 5.60
CA GLU A 168 -9.12 0.06 5.58
C GLU A 168 -9.17 0.72 4.20
N SER A 169 -9.34 -0.04 3.12
CA SER A 169 -9.22 0.47 1.75
C SER A 169 -10.41 0.14 0.84
N GLN A 170 -11.42 -0.56 1.36
CA GLN A 170 -12.54 -1.02 0.55
C GLN A 170 -13.60 0.06 0.30
N LEU A 171 -13.92 0.85 1.31
CA LEU A 171 -14.99 1.85 1.27
C LEU A 171 -14.40 3.25 1.38
N LEU A 172 -14.32 3.94 0.25
CA LEU A 172 -13.76 5.28 0.20
C LEU A 172 -14.84 6.35 0.18
N PHE A 173 -14.54 7.46 0.82
CA PHE A 173 -15.36 8.67 0.75
C PHE A 173 -15.11 9.42 -0.54
N ALA A 174 -16.19 10.03 -1.09
CA ALA A 174 -16.11 11.08 -2.10
C ALA A 174 -16.05 12.46 -1.44
N ARG A 175 -15.45 13.43 -2.12
CA ARG A 175 -15.59 14.85 -1.75
C ARG A 175 -17.02 15.31 -2.01
N GLU A 176 -17.62 15.98 -1.02
CA GLU A 176 -18.95 16.60 -1.14
C GLU A 176 -18.98 17.91 -0.34
N GLY A 177 -19.04 19.05 -1.04
CA GLY A 177 -18.98 20.36 -0.41
C GLY A 177 -17.67 20.62 0.34
N ASP A 178 -17.76 20.97 1.62
CA ASP A 178 -16.64 21.25 2.52
C ASP A 178 -16.15 20.00 3.28
N GLY A 179 -16.62 18.81 2.88
CA GLY A 179 -16.31 17.57 3.58
C GLY A 179 -16.27 16.34 2.68
N TRP A 180 -16.64 15.23 3.26
CA TRP A 180 -16.53 13.89 2.67
C TRP A 180 -17.80 13.09 2.93
N VAL A 181 -18.21 12.27 1.98
CA VAL A 181 -19.37 11.39 2.07
C VAL A 181 -19.03 9.98 1.61
N CYS A 182 -19.51 8.98 2.35
CA CYS A 182 -19.51 7.58 1.96
C CYS A 182 -20.92 7.02 2.12
N ARG A 183 -21.43 6.27 1.13
CA ARG A 183 -22.73 5.62 1.18
C ARG A 183 -22.56 4.13 0.98
N VAL A 184 -23.18 3.34 1.84
CA VAL A 184 -23.03 1.88 1.87
C VAL A 184 -24.39 1.23 2.08
N ASP A 185 -24.67 0.13 1.40
CA ASP A 185 -25.85 -0.67 1.70
C ASP A 185 -25.59 -1.55 2.92
N LEU A 186 -26.33 -1.27 4.00
CA LEU A 186 -26.27 -2.01 5.24
C LEU A 186 -27.64 -2.61 5.57
N THR A 187 -27.65 -3.86 5.98
CA THR A 187 -28.84 -4.52 6.51
C THR A 187 -29.15 -4.02 7.93
N PRO A 188 -30.41 -4.15 8.41
CA PRO A 188 -30.75 -3.83 9.79
C PRO A 188 -29.85 -4.60 10.78
N ASN A 189 -29.06 -3.88 11.53
CA ASN A 189 -28.15 -4.42 12.54
C ASN A 189 -27.49 -3.27 13.32
N ARG A 190 -26.72 -3.63 14.34
CA ARG A 190 -25.80 -2.76 15.07
C ARG A 190 -24.39 -2.97 14.55
N TYR A 191 -23.73 -1.87 14.19
CA TYR A 191 -22.40 -1.86 13.62
C TYR A 191 -21.47 -0.96 14.41
N THR A 192 -20.20 -1.34 14.50
CA THR A 192 -19.12 -0.50 15.00
C THR A 192 -18.24 -0.06 13.83
N TYR A 193 -17.76 1.19 13.86
CA TYR A 193 -16.97 1.75 12.75
C TYR A 193 -16.03 2.87 13.18
N LYS A 194 -15.09 3.20 12.30
CA LYS A 194 -14.22 4.38 12.35
C LYS A 194 -14.02 4.93 10.96
N PHE A 195 -13.63 6.19 10.90
CA PHE A 195 -13.05 6.79 9.71
C PHE A 195 -11.53 6.64 9.71
N ILE A 196 -10.93 6.64 8.52
CA ILE A 196 -9.48 6.61 8.35
C ILE A 196 -9.12 7.76 7.44
N VAL A 197 -8.43 8.76 7.99
CA VAL A 197 -8.01 9.97 7.28
C VAL A 197 -6.51 9.91 7.04
N ASP A 198 -6.09 9.75 5.79
CA ASP A 198 -4.68 9.56 5.40
C ASP A 198 -3.94 8.53 6.27
N GLY A 199 -4.62 7.42 6.61
CA GLY A 199 -4.10 6.33 7.43
C GLY A 199 -4.22 6.52 8.94
N ASN A 200 -4.82 7.62 9.42
CA ASN A 200 -5.07 7.85 10.84
C ASN A 200 -6.53 7.49 11.19
N TRP A 201 -6.68 6.63 12.18
CA TRP A 201 -7.98 6.20 12.68
C TRP A 201 -8.66 7.31 13.48
N LEU A 202 -9.94 7.56 13.19
CA LEU A 202 -10.74 8.63 13.77
C LEU A 202 -12.13 8.11 14.13
N LEU A 203 -12.60 8.37 15.34
CA LEU A 203 -14.01 8.26 15.68
C LEU A 203 -14.82 9.24 14.82
N ASP A 204 -16.08 8.91 14.55
CA ASP A 204 -16.98 9.86 13.89
C ASP A 204 -17.25 11.07 14.80
N PRO A 205 -16.78 12.27 14.46
CA PRO A 205 -16.95 13.42 15.32
C PRO A 205 -18.41 13.88 15.47
N ALA A 206 -19.28 13.44 14.55
CA ALA A 206 -20.70 13.78 14.55
C ALA A 206 -21.55 12.74 15.29
N ASN A 207 -20.97 11.61 15.71
CA ASN A 207 -21.68 10.54 16.40
C ASN A 207 -21.15 10.39 17.84
N PRO A 208 -21.93 10.75 18.88
CA PRO A 208 -21.51 10.61 20.27
C PRO A 208 -21.54 9.16 20.78
N GLU A 209 -22.25 8.25 20.08
CA GLU A 209 -22.39 6.86 20.49
C GLU A 209 -21.10 6.08 20.20
N THR A 210 -20.48 5.57 21.25
CA THR A 210 -19.23 4.80 21.15
C THR A 210 -19.32 3.52 21.96
N GLU A 211 -18.51 2.54 21.59
CA GLU A 211 -18.34 1.26 22.28
C GLU A 211 -16.86 0.89 22.28
N GLU A 212 -16.42 0.34 23.39
CA GLU A 212 -15.07 -0.18 23.56
C GLU A 212 -15.01 -1.63 23.08
N ASP A 213 -13.98 -1.97 22.30
CA ASP A 213 -13.72 -3.34 21.88
C ASP A 213 -12.94 -4.13 22.95
N GLU A 214 -12.71 -5.42 22.71
CA GLU A 214 -11.97 -6.31 23.62
C GLU A 214 -10.51 -5.90 23.89
N TYR A 215 -9.98 -4.97 23.06
CA TYR A 215 -8.62 -4.44 23.17
C TYR A 215 -8.58 -3.06 23.83
N GLY A 216 -9.73 -2.52 24.26
CA GLY A 216 -9.82 -1.18 24.87
C GLY A 216 -9.88 -0.03 23.87
N ASN A 217 -10.13 -0.29 22.57
CA ASN A 217 -10.28 0.77 21.59
C ASN A 217 -11.73 1.21 21.48
N LEU A 218 -11.98 2.52 21.53
CA LEU A 218 -13.30 3.08 21.26
C LEU A 218 -13.61 3.02 19.77
N ASN A 219 -14.86 2.65 19.44
CA ASN A 219 -15.41 2.63 18.08
C ASN A 219 -16.74 3.38 18.09
N SER A 220 -17.06 4.11 17.02
CA SER A 220 -18.38 4.72 16.83
C SER A 220 -19.42 3.65 16.55
N VAL A 221 -20.67 3.87 16.98
CA VAL A 221 -21.77 2.91 16.85
C VAL A 221 -22.82 3.41 15.88
N LEU A 222 -23.25 2.56 14.95
CA LEU A 222 -24.39 2.80 14.06
C LEU A 222 -25.46 1.73 14.26
N ILE A 223 -26.71 2.14 14.47
CA ILE A 223 -27.86 1.23 14.51
C ILE A 223 -28.68 1.47 13.21
N VAL A 224 -28.68 0.47 12.34
CA VAL A 224 -29.54 0.45 11.14
C VAL A 224 -30.84 -0.26 11.52
N LYS A 225 -31.99 0.44 11.41
CA LYS A 225 -33.31 -0.09 11.72
C LYS A 225 -33.94 -0.69 10.47
N GLU A 226 -34.86 -1.64 10.65
CA GLU A 226 -35.73 -2.09 9.57
C GLU A 226 -36.57 -0.90 9.06
N LYS A 227 -36.72 -0.84 7.72
CA LYS A 227 -37.70 0.08 7.17
C LYS A 227 -39.10 -0.40 7.52
N PRO A 228 -40.00 0.50 8.02
CA PRO A 228 -41.39 0.15 8.29
C PRO A 228 -42.13 -0.27 7.02
#